data_e33d85b4f6ce027f2bcc655e8945da6f
#
_entry.id   e33d85b4f6ce027f2bcc655e8945da6f
#
_cell.length_a   1.000
_cell.length_b   1.000
_cell.length_c   1.000
_cell.angle_alpha   90.00
_cell.angle_beta   90.00
_cell.angle_gamma   90.00
#
_symmetry.space_group_name_H-M   'P 1'
#
loop_
_entity.id
_entity.type
_entity.pdbx_description
1 polymer ?
#
loop_
_entity_poly.entity_id
_entity_poly.type
_entity_poly.pdbx_seq_one_letter_code
_entity_poly.pdbx_strand_id
1 'polypeptide(L)'
;MKKPNPIIKYFLTLAILASGFASAYSQDLHFSQFFEAPLLRNPALAGIFTGDYRIQGVYRDQWNSFTNAYRTGSFNGEYKLPVGRTDDYLTIGLQILYDKAGSAGLTSTQVFPALNYSKSLSNRRSSYLSLGFMGGYVEKRIDISKVTTNSQFDGAAFNPSLGNGETFPSPDIHYWDASVGMSYNGTFGTVQQNSLFFGLAYHHLNRPMNSFYQNTAVELQPKWVVSGGARFNVDERSEFTVQADYSYQGTAREVIGGVMYGYKLGEFTDDPKYVLGIGAFMRIGDAFIPVIKLDMLPLSMAISYDVNISTLSTVSQGQGGFELSISYKGFLDRENSAKNKMLCPRF
;
A
#
# COMPACT_ATOMS: atom_id res chain seq x y z
N MET A 1 40.55 -39.18 15.51
CA MET A 1 39.63 -38.01 15.45
C MET A 1 40.20 -36.89 16.28
N LYS A 2 40.60 -35.75 15.65
CA LYS A 2 41.12 -34.58 16.39
C LYS A 2 39.98 -33.91 17.14
N LYS A 3 40.13 -33.71 18.48
CA LYS A 3 39.17 -32.97 19.28
C LYS A 3 39.07 -31.53 18.75
N PRO A 4 37.86 -30.98 18.53
CA PRO A 4 37.71 -29.61 18.04
C PRO A 4 38.25 -28.61 19.06
N ASN A 5 38.94 -27.60 18.55
CA ASN A 5 39.60 -26.55 19.31
C ASN A 5 38.55 -25.84 20.24
N PRO A 6 38.80 -25.74 21.54
CA PRO A 6 37.82 -25.13 22.49
C PRO A 6 37.43 -23.70 22.11
N ILE A 7 38.29 -22.93 21.49
CA ILE A 7 38.04 -21.58 21.01
C ILE A 7 36.92 -21.57 19.94
N ILE A 8 36.89 -22.55 19.03
CA ILE A 8 35.84 -22.67 18.02
C ILE A 8 34.49 -23.00 18.65
N LYS A 9 34.46 -23.81 19.72
CA LYS A 9 33.24 -24.10 20.46
C LYS A 9 32.67 -22.83 21.11
N TYR A 10 33.49 -22.03 21.76
CA TYR A 10 33.04 -20.78 22.39
C TYR A 10 32.58 -19.77 21.36
N PHE A 11 33.25 -19.68 20.21
CA PHE A 11 32.81 -18.81 19.10
C PHE A 11 31.46 -19.25 18.51
N LEU A 12 31.24 -20.52 18.30
CA LEU A 12 29.96 -21.08 17.86
C LEU A 12 28.84 -20.87 18.88
N THR A 13 29.13 -21.09 20.17
CA THR A 13 28.16 -20.88 21.24
C THR A 13 27.79 -19.38 21.38
N LEU A 14 28.76 -18.48 21.23
CA LEU A 14 28.55 -17.05 21.27
C LEU A 14 27.77 -16.56 20.04
N ALA A 15 28.04 -17.13 18.86
CA ALA A 15 27.28 -16.84 17.63
C ALA A 15 25.84 -17.33 17.70
N ILE A 16 25.57 -18.48 18.31
CA ILE A 16 24.22 -19.01 18.55
C ILE A 16 23.48 -18.17 19.60
N LEU A 17 24.15 -17.72 20.67
CA LEU A 17 23.56 -16.82 21.66
C LEU A 17 23.28 -15.42 21.09
N ALA A 18 24.10 -14.92 20.19
CA ALA A 18 23.89 -13.61 19.54
C ALA A 18 22.75 -13.65 18.51
N SER A 19 22.43 -14.79 17.92
CA SER A 19 21.31 -14.94 16.97
C SER A 19 19.93 -15.03 17.62
N GLY A 20 19.86 -15.22 18.96
CA GLY A 20 18.60 -15.38 19.71
C GLY A 20 17.80 -14.10 19.97
N PHE A 21 18.30 -12.91 19.64
CA PHE A 21 17.64 -11.63 19.91
C PHE A 21 17.18 -10.87 18.66
N ALA A 22 17.01 -11.54 17.54
CA ALA A 22 16.41 -10.90 16.38
C ALA A 22 14.90 -10.75 16.64
N SER A 23 14.48 -9.57 17.09
CA SER A 23 13.06 -9.22 17.14
C SER A 23 12.52 -9.21 15.72
N ALA A 24 11.66 -10.17 15.39
CA ALA A 24 10.95 -10.20 14.11
C ALA A 24 9.82 -9.17 14.17
N TYR A 25 9.97 -8.04 13.47
CA TYR A 25 8.89 -7.09 13.28
C TYR A 25 8.19 -7.42 11.98
N SER A 26 6.85 -7.48 12.03
CA SER A 26 6.01 -7.64 10.86
C SER A 26 5.85 -6.29 10.15
N GLN A 27 5.97 -6.27 8.83
CA GLN A 27 5.64 -5.12 8.01
C GLN A 27 4.12 -5.06 7.79
N ASP A 28 3.61 -3.85 7.58
CA ASP A 28 2.24 -3.65 7.15
C ASP A 28 2.00 -4.16 5.72
N LEU A 29 0.72 -4.37 5.44
CA LEU A 29 0.26 -4.70 4.11
C LEU A 29 0.62 -3.59 3.11
N HIS A 30 1.08 -3.99 1.95
CA HIS A 30 1.40 -3.09 0.85
C HIS A 30 0.94 -3.67 -0.49
N PHE A 31 0.69 -2.81 -1.45
CA PHE A 31 0.42 -3.17 -2.84
C PHE A 31 1.59 -2.78 -3.74
N SER A 32 1.84 -3.58 -4.76
CA SER A 32 2.80 -3.26 -5.82
C SER A 32 2.28 -2.12 -6.68
N GLN A 33 0.95 -2.06 -6.88
CA GLN A 33 0.26 -0.89 -7.43
C GLN A 33 0.00 0.16 -6.33
N PHE A 34 1.05 0.57 -5.62
CA PHE A 34 0.94 1.53 -4.51
C PHE A 34 0.27 2.86 -4.91
N PHE A 35 0.40 3.25 -6.19
CA PHE A 35 -0.24 4.43 -6.75
C PHE A 35 -1.77 4.29 -6.90
N GLU A 36 -2.31 3.06 -6.88
CA GLU A 36 -3.76 2.79 -6.88
C GLU A 36 -4.34 2.58 -5.48
N ALA A 37 -3.56 2.79 -4.41
CA ALA A 37 -4.01 2.72 -3.03
C ALA A 37 -3.59 3.97 -2.21
N PRO A 38 -4.03 5.17 -2.60
CA PRO A 38 -3.50 6.43 -2.06
C PRO A 38 -3.72 6.60 -0.56
N LEU A 39 -4.87 6.19 -0.01
CA LEU A 39 -5.15 6.31 1.42
C LEU A 39 -4.24 5.41 2.27
N LEU A 40 -3.83 4.25 1.74
CA LEU A 40 -2.89 3.37 2.41
C LEU A 40 -1.48 3.96 2.46
N ARG A 41 -1.13 4.79 1.49
CA ARG A 41 0.16 5.52 1.44
C ARG A 41 0.17 6.71 2.38
N ASN A 42 -0.88 7.54 2.30
CA ASN A 42 -0.92 8.81 3.01
C ASN A 42 -2.36 9.34 3.05
N PRO A 43 -2.95 9.59 4.22
CA PRO A 43 -4.30 10.18 4.34
C PRO A 43 -4.46 11.51 3.60
N ALA A 44 -3.37 12.30 3.46
CA ALA A 44 -3.39 13.58 2.76
C ALA A 44 -3.43 13.46 1.22
N LEU A 45 -3.41 12.23 0.68
CA LEU A 45 -3.66 11.98 -0.75
C LEU A 45 -5.15 11.76 -1.04
N ALA A 46 -6.01 11.78 -0.03
CA ALA A 46 -7.45 11.80 -0.23
C ALA A 46 -7.87 13.03 -1.05
N GLY A 47 -8.67 12.82 -2.10
CA GLY A 47 -9.14 13.90 -2.97
C GLY A 47 -8.15 14.35 -4.04
N ILE A 48 -6.94 13.79 -4.10
CA ILE A 48 -5.95 14.12 -5.13
C ILE A 48 -6.24 13.30 -6.40
N PHE A 49 -7.30 13.69 -7.08
CA PHE A 49 -7.71 13.13 -8.38
C PHE A 49 -8.60 14.13 -9.12
N THR A 50 -8.73 13.97 -10.43
CA THR A 50 -9.68 14.75 -11.24
C THR A 50 -11.06 14.12 -11.12
N GLY A 51 -12.05 14.88 -10.61
CA GLY A 51 -13.42 14.43 -10.32
C GLY A 51 -13.90 14.93 -8.97
N ASP A 52 -15.19 14.75 -8.70
CA ASP A 52 -15.81 15.09 -7.42
C ASP A 52 -15.84 13.90 -6.45
N TYR A 53 -15.89 12.69 -6.99
CA TYR A 53 -15.81 11.46 -6.20
C TYR A 53 -15.00 10.39 -6.92
N ARG A 54 -14.42 9.48 -6.13
CA ARG A 54 -13.68 8.32 -6.60
C ARG A 54 -14.10 7.09 -5.80
N ILE A 55 -14.31 5.98 -6.51
CA ILE A 55 -14.47 4.65 -5.94
C ILE A 55 -13.38 3.79 -6.54
N GLN A 56 -12.63 3.06 -5.72
CA GLN A 56 -11.47 2.31 -6.16
C GLN A 56 -11.35 0.99 -5.41
N GLY A 57 -11.03 -0.08 -6.13
CA GLY A 57 -10.71 -1.39 -5.59
C GLY A 57 -9.36 -1.86 -6.08
N VAL A 58 -8.61 -2.52 -5.20
CA VAL A 58 -7.36 -3.21 -5.52
C VAL A 58 -7.44 -4.61 -4.94
N TYR A 59 -7.08 -5.60 -5.74
CA TYR A 59 -6.99 -7.00 -5.33
C TYR A 59 -5.61 -7.54 -5.62
N ARG A 60 -5.02 -8.25 -4.65
CA ARG A 60 -3.72 -8.91 -4.75
C ARG A 60 -3.86 -10.39 -4.39
N ASP A 61 -3.27 -11.25 -5.20
CA ASP A 61 -3.09 -12.68 -4.94
C ASP A 61 -1.59 -13.00 -5.04
N GLN A 62 -0.98 -13.36 -3.92
CA GLN A 62 0.47 -13.56 -3.82
C GLN A 62 0.78 -15.02 -3.45
N TRP A 63 1.80 -15.59 -4.13
CA TRP A 63 2.36 -16.93 -3.86
C TRP A 63 1.38 -18.10 -4.03
N ASN A 64 0.32 -17.92 -4.79
CA ASN A 64 -0.69 -18.98 -5.05
C ASN A 64 -0.10 -20.22 -5.77
N SER A 65 1.07 -20.08 -6.40
CA SER A 65 1.71 -21.12 -7.18
C SER A 65 2.44 -22.19 -6.37
N PHE A 66 2.87 -21.86 -5.14
CA PHE A 66 3.71 -22.77 -4.34
C PHE A 66 3.33 -22.86 -2.86
N THR A 67 2.39 -22.06 -2.38
CA THR A 67 1.92 -22.09 -1.00
C THR A 67 0.43 -21.69 -0.90
N ASN A 68 -0.12 -21.67 0.32
CA ASN A 68 -1.44 -21.09 0.54
C ASN A 68 -1.38 -19.59 0.26
N ALA A 69 -2.14 -19.15 -0.73
CA ALA A 69 -2.14 -17.78 -1.23
C ALA A 69 -2.36 -16.74 -0.12
N TYR A 70 -1.62 -15.64 -0.21
CA TYR A 70 -1.90 -14.43 0.53
C TYR A 70 -2.81 -13.57 -0.35
N ARG A 71 -3.99 -13.25 0.15
CA ARG A 71 -5.01 -12.51 -0.59
C ARG A 71 -5.36 -11.23 0.13
N THR A 72 -5.14 -10.12 -0.54
CA THR A 72 -5.42 -8.79 -0.01
C THR A 72 -6.40 -8.07 -0.91
N GLY A 73 -7.44 -7.50 -0.33
CA GLY A 73 -8.39 -6.64 -1.02
C GLY A 73 -8.46 -5.27 -0.34
N SER A 74 -8.46 -4.20 -1.13
CA SER A 74 -8.67 -2.84 -0.66
C SER A 74 -9.82 -2.20 -1.41
N PHE A 75 -10.67 -1.50 -0.69
CA PHE A 75 -11.73 -0.67 -1.25
C PHE A 75 -11.60 0.75 -0.70
N ASN A 76 -11.61 1.73 -1.58
CA ASN A 76 -11.55 3.15 -1.23
C ASN A 76 -12.74 3.88 -1.84
N GLY A 77 -13.41 4.70 -1.03
CA GLY A 77 -14.40 5.66 -1.48
C GLY A 77 -14.02 7.05 -1.03
N GLU A 78 -14.08 8.04 -1.90
CA GLU A 78 -13.68 9.42 -1.61
C GLU A 78 -14.67 10.40 -2.22
N TYR A 79 -14.99 11.46 -1.48
CA TYR A 79 -15.89 12.50 -1.91
C TYR A 79 -15.33 13.88 -1.55
N LYS A 80 -15.20 14.76 -2.56
CA LYS A 80 -14.71 16.12 -2.40
C LYS A 80 -15.85 17.12 -2.17
N LEU A 81 -15.68 17.95 -1.16
CA LEU A 81 -16.56 19.05 -0.80
C LEU A 81 -15.80 20.36 -1.01
N PRO A 82 -16.22 21.25 -1.92
CA PRO A 82 -15.65 22.59 -2.01
C PRO A 82 -15.92 23.38 -0.72
N VAL A 83 -14.92 24.10 -0.24
CA VAL A 83 -15.03 24.86 1.01
C VAL A 83 -14.85 26.36 0.75
N GLY A 84 -15.81 27.15 1.18
CA GLY A 84 -15.76 28.60 1.06
C GLY A 84 -15.88 29.09 -0.38
N ARG A 85 -15.24 30.24 -0.66
CA ARG A 85 -15.21 30.89 -1.98
C ARG A 85 -13.87 30.70 -2.70
N THR A 86 -12.98 29.98 -2.09
CA THR A 86 -11.64 29.61 -2.62
C THR A 86 -11.72 28.25 -3.29
N ASP A 87 -10.64 27.85 -3.98
CA ASP A 87 -10.55 26.51 -4.54
C ASP A 87 -10.06 25.47 -3.51
N ASP A 88 -10.41 25.68 -2.24
CA ASP A 88 -10.12 24.74 -1.16
C ASP A 88 -11.11 23.58 -1.17
N TYR A 89 -10.66 22.40 -0.73
CA TYR A 89 -11.48 21.20 -0.65
C TYR A 89 -11.35 20.52 0.70
N LEU A 90 -12.48 20.05 1.22
CA LEU A 90 -12.55 19.04 2.26
C LEU A 90 -12.90 17.71 1.58
N THR A 91 -12.09 16.70 1.79
CA THR A 91 -12.36 15.35 1.26
C THR A 91 -12.71 14.42 2.40
N ILE A 92 -13.84 13.75 2.28
CA ILE A 92 -14.23 12.65 3.14
C ILE A 92 -13.87 11.35 2.40
N GLY A 93 -13.16 10.47 3.07
CA GLY A 93 -12.74 9.18 2.55
C GLY A 93 -13.14 8.02 3.45
N LEU A 94 -13.22 6.85 2.88
CA LEU A 94 -13.35 5.58 3.58
C LEU A 94 -12.42 4.57 2.92
N GLN A 95 -11.56 3.92 3.72
CA GLN A 95 -10.78 2.78 3.30
C GLN A 95 -11.24 1.54 4.03
N ILE A 96 -11.46 0.46 3.30
CA ILE A 96 -11.70 -0.87 3.84
C ILE A 96 -10.59 -1.76 3.29
N LEU A 97 -9.90 -2.48 4.17
CA LEU A 97 -8.85 -3.42 3.81
C LEU A 97 -9.21 -4.79 4.40
N TYR A 98 -9.11 -5.82 3.58
CA TYR A 98 -9.25 -7.21 3.99
C TYR A 98 -8.01 -7.98 3.54
N ASP A 99 -7.40 -8.69 4.46
CA ASP A 99 -6.25 -9.54 4.20
C ASP A 99 -6.45 -10.93 4.78
N LYS A 100 -5.99 -11.93 4.04
CA LYS A 100 -5.96 -13.32 4.49
C LYS A 100 -4.62 -13.94 4.17
N ALA A 101 -3.90 -14.33 5.22
CA ALA A 101 -2.52 -14.78 5.13
C ALA A 101 -2.35 -16.24 5.58
N GLY A 102 -1.64 -17.02 4.77
CA GLY A 102 -1.07 -18.31 5.11
C GLY A 102 -2.05 -19.43 5.45
N SER A 103 -1.46 -20.57 5.86
CA SER A 103 -2.20 -21.80 6.19
C SER A 103 -3.03 -21.68 7.48
N ALA A 104 -2.56 -20.88 8.44
CA ALA A 104 -3.28 -20.64 9.70
C ALA A 104 -4.53 -19.76 9.51
N GLY A 105 -4.79 -19.27 8.29
CA GLY A 105 -5.95 -18.45 7.97
C GLY A 105 -6.02 -17.17 8.78
N LEU A 106 -4.85 -16.54 9.05
CA LEU A 106 -4.81 -15.23 9.67
C LEU A 106 -5.56 -14.24 8.78
N THR A 107 -6.62 -13.64 9.31
CA THR A 107 -7.39 -12.60 8.63
C THR A 107 -7.21 -11.27 9.33
N SER A 108 -7.16 -10.18 8.56
CA SER A 108 -7.17 -8.82 9.07
C SER A 108 -8.22 -8.03 8.31
N THR A 109 -9.16 -7.43 9.04
CA THR A 109 -10.17 -6.51 8.49
C THR A 109 -9.96 -5.14 9.09
N GLN A 110 -9.89 -4.12 8.25
CA GLN A 110 -9.63 -2.75 8.67
C GLN A 110 -10.66 -1.82 8.02
N VAL A 111 -11.19 -0.89 8.80
CA VAL A 111 -12.16 0.12 8.32
C VAL A 111 -11.72 1.47 8.82
N PHE A 112 -11.27 2.33 7.91
CA PHE A 112 -10.68 3.62 8.20
C PHE A 112 -11.42 4.76 7.50
N PRO A 113 -12.31 5.49 8.16
CA PRO A 113 -12.70 6.82 7.72
C PRO A 113 -11.50 7.77 7.68
N ALA A 114 -11.47 8.61 6.65
CA ALA A 114 -10.43 9.60 6.41
C ALA A 114 -11.04 10.99 6.19
N LEU A 115 -10.33 12.01 6.63
CA LEU A 115 -10.66 13.40 6.42
C LEU A 115 -9.42 14.14 5.95
N ASN A 116 -9.50 14.84 4.82
CA ASN A 116 -8.39 15.60 4.27
C ASN A 116 -8.83 17.00 3.88
N TYR A 117 -8.10 18.02 4.36
CA TYR A 117 -8.28 19.40 3.94
C TYR A 117 -7.17 19.81 2.99
N SER A 118 -7.54 20.23 1.78
CA SER A 118 -6.64 20.68 0.73
C SER A 118 -6.77 22.18 0.55
N LYS A 119 -5.75 22.92 0.96
CA LYS A 119 -5.65 24.37 0.83
C LYS A 119 -5.06 24.72 -0.52
N SER A 120 -5.79 25.49 -1.31
CA SER A 120 -5.27 26.08 -2.55
C SER A 120 -4.24 27.16 -2.23
N LEU A 121 -3.01 26.99 -2.75
CA LEU A 121 -1.92 27.95 -2.61
C LEU A 121 -1.82 28.87 -3.83
N SER A 122 -2.27 28.41 -4.99
CA SER A 122 -2.26 29.19 -6.23
C SER A 122 -3.27 28.65 -7.23
N ASN A 123 -4.22 29.48 -7.61
CA ASN A 123 -5.23 29.16 -8.62
C ASN A 123 -4.63 29.07 -10.02
N ARG A 124 -3.53 29.83 -10.29
CA ARG A 124 -2.85 29.79 -11.61
C ARG A 124 -2.07 28.51 -11.84
N ARG A 125 -1.54 27.87 -10.78
CA ARG A 125 -0.66 26.69 -10.85
C ARG A 125 -1.31 25.46 -10.26
N SER A 126 -2.60 25.47 -9.94
CA SER A 126 -3.32 24.35 -9.31
C SER A 126 -2.48 23.69 -8.20
N SER A 127 -1.94 24.53 -7.29
CA SER A 127 -1.04 24.07 -6.22
C SER A 127 -1.80 23.95 -4.91
N TYR A 128 -1.66 22.81 -4.24
CA TYR A 128 -2.38 22.49 -3.01
C TYR A 128 -1.43 21.97 -1.94
N LEU A 129 -1.64 22.46 -0.72
CA LEU A 129 -1.10 21.86 0.49
C LEU A 129 -2.25 21.14 1.19
N SER A 130 -2.07 19.87 1.48
CA SER A 130 -3.11 19.04 2.09
C SER A 130 -2.65 18.48 3.42
N LEU A 131 -3.59 18.44 4.37
CA LEU A 131 -3.42 17.81 5.67
C LEU A 131 -4.54 16.80 5.86
N GLY A 132 -4.17 15.52 6.02
CA GLY A 132 -5.10 14.40 6.15
C GLY A 132 -4.97 13.69 7.49
N PHE A 133 -6.10 13.25 7.98
CA PHE A 133 -6.22 12.40 9.16
C PHE A 133 -7.07 11.18 8.80
N MET A 134 -6.67 10.02 9.30
CA MET A 134 -7.40 8.76 9.13
C MET A 134 -7.35 8.01 10.45
N GLY A 135 -8.49 7.47 10.88
CA GLY A 135 -8.55 6.68 12.11
C GLY A 135 -9.70 5.69 12.03
N GLY A 136 -9.51 4.50 12.56
CA GLY A 136 -10.51 3.47 12.42
C GLY A 136 -10.23 2.21 13.23
N TYR A 137 -11.00 1.21 12.91
CA TYR A 137 -11.06 -0.06 13.63
C TYR A 137 -10.37 -1.17 12.84
N VAL A 138 -9.60 -1.97 13.56
CA VAL A 138 -8.89 -3.15 13.04
C VAL A 138 -9.30 -4.37 13.83
N GLU A 139 -9.69 -5.42 13.12
CA GLU A 139 -9.91 -6.75 13.67
C GLU A 139 -8.93 -7.73 13.00
N LYS A 140 -8.22 -8.52 13.81
CA LYS A 140 -7.40 -9.64 13.34
C LYS A 140 -7.87 -10.92 14.00
N ARG A 141 -7.97 -11.99 13.21
CA ARG A 141 -8.43 -13.31 13.67
C ARG A 141 -7.50 -14.39 13.13
N ILE A 142 -7.20 -15.37 13.98
CA ILE A 142 -6.48 -16.59 13.61
C ILE A 142 -7.39 -17.80 13.77
N ASP A 143 -7.34 -18.72 12.80
CA ASP A 143 -8.07 -19.99 12.88
C ASP A 143 -7.18 -21.03 13.57
N ILE A 144 -7.36 -21.18 14.90
CA ILE A 144 -6.55 -22.08 15.73
C ILE A 144 -6.62 -23.54 15.22
N SER A 145 -7.72 -23.95 14.64
CA SER A 145 -7.88 -25.31 14.11
C SER A 145 -6.97 -25.62 12.93
N LYS A 146 -6.48 -24.57 12.25
CA LYS A 146 -5.55 -24.67 11.11
C LYS A 146 -4.08 -24.43 11.50
N VAL A 147 -3.84 -24.08 12.75
CA VAL A 147 -2.45 -23.93 13.24
C VAL A 147 -1.83 -25.30 13.43
N THR A 148 -0.78 -25.57 12.69
CA THR A 148 0.00 -26.80 12.80
C THR A 148 1.40 -26.50 13.34
N THR A 149 1.88 -27.33 14.24
CA THR A 149 3.17 -27.18 14.91
C THR A 149 3.98 -28.48 14.92
N ASN A 150 5.25 -28.37 15.25
CA ASN A 150 6.13 -29.52 15.42
C ASN A 150 5.66 -30.48 16.55
N SER A 151 4.84 -30.03 17.51
CA SER A 151 4.25 -30.87 18.57
C SER A 151 3.34 -31.96 18.01
N GLN A 152 2.87 -31.81 16.77
CA GLN A 152 2.02 -32.77 16.07
C GLN A 152 2.83 -33.77 15.24
N PHE A 153 4.15 -33.83 15.42
CA PHE A 153 5.00 -34.85 14.81
C PHE A 153 5.20 -36.01 15.78
N ASP A 154 4.78 -37.21 15.41
CA ASP A 154 4.83 -38.42 16.28
C ASP A 154 6.16 -39.16 16.24
N GLY A 155 7.14 -38.61 15.54
CA GLY A 155 8.46 -39.20 15.31
C GLY A 155 8.62 -39.84 13.94
N ALA A 156 7.53 -40.07 13.20
CA ALA A 156 7.51 -40.62 11.85
C ALA A 156 6.76 -39.73 10.86
N ALA A 157 5.61 -39.18 11.26
CA ALA A 157 4.75 -38.39 10.40
C ALA A 157 4.00 -37.30 11.19
N PHE A 158 3.36 -36.38 10.46
CA PHE A 158 2.39 -35.45 11.03
C PHE A 158 1.12 -36.19 11.46
N ASN A 159 0.76 -36.04 12.74
CA ASN A 159 -0.44 -36.65 13.31
C ASN A 159 -1.40 -35.57 13.80
N PRO A 160 -2.50 -35.29 13.09
CA PRO A 160 -3.46 -34.25 13.47
C PRO A 160 -4.21 -34.54 14.78
N SER A 161 -4.18 -35.78 15.29
CA SER A 161 -4.80 -36.14 16.56
C SER A 161 -3.98 -35.67 17.78
N LEU A 162 -2.73 -35.31 17.59
CA LEU A 162 -1.88 -34.70 18.62
C LEU A 162 -2.26 -33.21 18.73
N GLY A 163 -2.32 -32.70 19.95
CA GLY A 163 -2.48 -31.27 20.18
C GLY A 163 -1.35 -30.46 19.58
N ASN A 164 -1.65 -29.28 19.04
CA ASN A 164 -0.63 -28.42 18.46
C ASN A 164 0.29 -27.75 19.49
N GLY A 165 -0.01 -27.90 20.79
CA GLY A 165 0.81 -27.36 21.91
C GLY A 165 0.70 -25.84 22.09
N GLU A 166 -0.07 -25.16 21.24
CA GLU A 166 -0.26 -23.72 21.32
C GLU A 166 -1.58 -23.37 22.03
N THR A 167 -1.54 -22.35 22.88
CA THR A 167 -2.72 -21.81 23.54
C THR A 167 -2.80 -20.32 23.30
N PHE A 168 -3.77 -19.89 22.52
CA PHE A 168 -4.06 -18.48 22.30
C PHE A 168 -5.15 -18.04 23.28
N PRO A 169 -4.88 -17.10 24.19
CA PRO A 169 -5.88 -16.56 25.12
C PRO A 169 -7.06 -15.93 24.40
N SER A 170 -6.81 -15.34 23.22
CA SER A 170 -7.84 -14.81 22.34
C SER A 170 -7.53 -15.16 20.88
N PRO A 171 -8.43 -15.83 20.14
CA PRO A 171 -8.23 -16.12 18.71
C PRO A 171 -8.43 -14.86 17.85
N ASP A 172 -9.00 -13.82 18.39
CA ASP A 172 -9.26 -12.53 17.78
C ASP A 172 -8.76 -11.39 18.64
N ILE A 173 -8.19 -10.40 17.99
CA ILE A 173 -7.79 -9.13 18.59
C ILE A 173 -8.36 -7.98 17.78
N HIS A 174 -8.69 -6.92 18.46
CA HIS A 174 -9.21 -5.71 17.86
C HIS A 174 -8.64 -4.49 18.57
N TYR A 175 -8.44 -3.44 17.77
CA TYR A 175 -7.90 -2.18 18.26
C TYR A 175 -8.31 -1.01 17.37
N TRP A 176 -8.20 0.19 17.93
CA TRP A 176 -8.28 1.43 17.16
C TRP A 176 -6.89 1.82 16.71
N ASP A 177 -6.81 2.36 15.50
CA ASP A 177 -5.58 2.84 14.93
C ASP A 177 -5.79 4.19 14.25
N ALA A 178 -4.74 5.01 14.18
CA ALA A 178 -4.81 6.34 13.63
C ALA A 178 -3.55 6.68 12.82
N SER A 179 -3.76 7.51 11.79
CA SER A 179 -2.71 7.97 10.88
C SER A 179 -2.91 9.44 10.53
N VAL A 180 -1.82 10.13 10.31
CA VAL A 180 -1.80 11.52 9.87
C VAL A 180 -0.86 11.67 8.68
N GLY A 181 -1.18 12.60 7.80
CA GLY A 181 -0.32 12.87 6.66
C GLY A 181 -0.40 14.30 6.17
N MET A 182 0.62 14.70 5.45
CA MET A 182 0.72 15.97 4.75
C MET A 182 1.16 15.71 3.31
N SER A 183 0.63 16.47 2.36
CA SER A 183 1.07 16.41 0.98
C SER A 183 1.05 17.78 0.30
N TYR A 184 1.99 17.96 -0.61
CA TYR A 184 2.00 19.06 -1.56
C TYR A 184 1.76 18.49 -2.96
N ASN A 185 0.85 19.10 -3.70
CA ASN A 185 0.55 18.76 -5.08
C ASN A 185 0.51 20.05 -5.91
N GLY A 186 1.09 20.03 -7.10
CA GLY A 186 1.07 21.22 -7.93
C GLY A 186 1.48 20.95 -9.37
N THR A 187 1.18 21.91 -10.23
CA THR A 187 1.65 21.92 -11.62
C THR A 187 2.88 22.80 -11.76
N PHE A 188 3.73 22.49 -12.73
CA PHE A 188 4.98 23.22 -12.98
C PHE A 188 5.28 23.33 -14.49
N GLY A 189 6.23 24.19 -14.83
CA GLY A 189 6.63 24.46 -16.21
C GLY A 189 5.74 25.47 -16.92
N THR A 190 6.00 25.69 -18.21
CA THR A 190 5.22 26.57 -19.08
C THR A 190 3.93 25.91 -19.55
N VAL A 191 3.95 24.59 -19.66
CA VAL A 191 2.78 23.76 -19.94
C VAL A 191 2.19 23.35 -18.62
N GLN A 192 0.99 23.85 -18.27
CA GLN A 192 0.31 23.57 -16.98
C GLN A 192 -0.10 22.12 -16.77
N GLN A 193 0.29 21.24 -17.67
CA GLN A 193 -0.03 19.81 -17.60
C GLN A 193 1.03 18.97 -16.88
N ASN A 194 2.25 19.49 -16.67
CA ASN A 194 3.25 18.82 -15.85
C ASN A 194 2.87 18.97 -14.38
N SER A 195 2.99 17.92 -13.63
CA SER A 195 2.60 17.92 -12.22
C SER A 195 3.62 17.21 -11.37
N LEU A 196 3.65 17.57 -10.10
CA LEU A 196 4.46 16.90 -9.08
C LEU A 196 3.67 16.78 -7.79
N PHE A 197 4.01 15.78 -7.01
CA PHE A 197 3.55 15.68 -5.63
C PHE A 197 4.70 15.23 -4.73
N PHE A 198 4.57 15.60 -3.47
CA PHE A 198 5.39 15.14 -2.37
C PHE A 198 4.49 14.90 -1.16
N GLY A 199 4.70 13.81 -0.43
CA GLY A 199 3.89 13.45 0.73
C GLY A 199 4.74 12.88 1.85
N LEU A 200 4.28 13.14 3.08
CA LEU A 200 4.81 12.56 4.31
C LEU A 200 3.62 12.04 5.14
N ALA A 201 3.68 10.79 5.56
CA ALA A 201 2.68 10.19 6.42
C ALA A 201 3.30 9.48 7.62
N TYR A 202 2.53 9.44 8.71
CA TYR A 202 2.84 8.73 9.93
C TYR A 202 1.64 7.88 10.33
N HIS A 203 1.80 6.58 10.27
CA HIS A 203 0.80 5.59 10.62
C HIS A 203 1.06 5.01 12.00
N HIS A 204 0.02 4.42 12.62
CA HIS A 204 0.05 3.82 13.95
C HIS A 204 0.44 4.82 15.04
N LEU A 205 -0.22 5.99 14.98
CA LEU A 205 0.04 7.12 15.87
C LEU A 205 -0.10 6.73 17.36
N ASN A 206 -1.06 5.88 17.68
CA ASN A 206 -1.41 5.43 19.01
C ASN A 206 -0.74 4.11 19.42
N ARG A 207 0.12 3.51 18.56
CA ARG A 207 0.86 2.27 18.81
C ARG A 207 0.00 1.19 19.45
N PRO A 208 -1.07 0.73 18.80
CA PRO A 208 -1.99 -0.20 19.43
C PRO A 208 -1.32 -1.54 19.78
N MET A 209 -1.81 -2.19 20.82
CA MET A 209 -1.38 -3.56 21.15
C MET A 209 -1.75 -4.51 20.00
N ASN A 210 -0.78 -5.33 19.57
CA ASN A 210 -0.94 -6.27 18.45
C ASN A 210 -0.47 -7.67 18.86
N SER A 211 -1.17 -8.29 19.80
CA SER A 211 -0.77 -9.58 20.39
C SER A 211 -1.96 -10.49 20.63
N PHE A 212 -1.97 -11.69 20.04
CA PHE A 212 -2.92 -12.76 20.35
C PHE A 212 -2.72 -13.36 21.74
N TYR A 213 -1.55 -13.15 22.35
CA TYR A 213 -1.24 -13.54 23.73
C TYR A 213 -1.61 -12.45 24.74
N GLN A 214 -2.25 -11.37 24.31
CA GLN A 214 -2.62 -10.22 25.14
C GLN A 214 -1.41 -9.59 25.89
N ASN A 215 -0.23 -9.71 25.30
CA ASN A 215 0.97 -9.10 25.82
C ASN A 215 0.99 -7.61 25.46
N THR A 216 0.83 -6.75 26.46
CA THR A 216 0.79 -5.28 26.29
C THR A 216 2.12 -4.68 25.84
N ALA A 217 3.23 -5.40 25.97
CA ALA A 217 4.53 -4.96 25.47
C ALA A 217 4.71 -5.14 23.94
N VAL A 218 3.80 -5.89 23.30
CA VAL A 218 3.82 -6.10 21.86
C VAL A 218 2.92 -5.07 21.17
N GLU A 219 3.50 -3.94 20.83
CA GLU A 219 2.84 -2.84 20.14
C GLU A 219 3.10 -2.88 18.62
N LEU A 220 2.14 -2.39 17.86
CA LEU A 220 2.33 -2.13 16.42
C LEU A 220 3.28 -0.94 16.26
N GLN A 221 4.40 -1.18 15.58
CA GLN A 221 5.42 -0.16 15.39
C GLN A 221 4.92 0.95 14.47
N PRO A 222 5.21 2.21 14.79
CA PRO A 222 4.86 3.33 13.92
C PRO A 222 5.57 3.21 12.58
N LYS A 223 4.87 3.66 11.52
CA LYS A 223 5.36 3.62 10.15
C LYS A 223 5.41 5.02 9.57
N TRP A 224 6.57 5.38 9.04
CA TRP A 224 6.77 6.56 8.22
C TRP A 224 6.69 6.22 6.74
N VAL A 225 6.01 7.05 5.97
CA VAL A 225 5.98 6.94 4.51
C VAL A 225 6.32 8.30 3.91
N VAL A 226 7.36 8.31 3.10
CA VAL A 226 7.74 9.46 2.25
C VAL A 226 7.41 9.09 0.82
N SER A 227 6.56 9.85 0.18
CA SER A 227 6.11 9.61 -1.19
C SER A 227 6.41 10.78 -2.09
N GLY A 228 6.73 10.52 -3.33
CA GLY A 228 6.92 11.55 -4.32
C GLY A 228 6.71 11.05 -5.74
N GLY A 229 6.39 11.99 -6.62
CA GLY A 229 6.27 11.68 -8.04
C GLY A 229 6.10 12.92 -8.89
N ALA A 230 6.35 12.75 -10.18
CA ALA A 230 6.17 13.79 -11.18
C ALA A 230 5.64 13.18 -12.46
N ARG A 231 4.78 13.93 -13.14
CA ARG A 231 4.32 13.63 -14.48
C ARG A 231 4.79 14.71 -15.44
N PHE A 232 5.35 14.26 -16.55
CA PHE A 232 5.89 15.08 -17.62
C PHE A 232 5.14 14.77 -18.91
N ASN A 233 4.53 15.77 -19.52
CA ASN A 233 4.02 15.66 -20.89
C ASN A 233 5.17 15.99 -21.83
N VAL A 234 5.60 15.02 -22.62
CA VAL A 234 6.73 15.13 -23.56
C VAL A 234 6.24 15.75 -24.88
N ASP A 235 5.11 15.31 -25.32
CA ASP A 235 4.39 15.83 -26.49
C ASP A 235 2.88 15.80 -26.22
N GLU A 236 2.09 16.13 -27.23
CA GLU A 236 0.62 16.17 -27.10
C GLU A 236 0.02 14.81 -26.73
N ARG A 237 0.66 13.71 -27.12
CA ARG A 237 0.16 12.33 -26.95
C ARG A 237 0.88 11.51 -25.92
N SER A 238 2.10 11.90 -25.54
CA SER A 238 2.99 11.10 -24.72
C SER A 238 3.24 11.74 -23.37
N GLU A 239 3.10 10.97 -22.32
CA GLU A 239 3.41 11.38 -20.95
C GLU A 239 4.24 10.34 -20.22
N PHE A 240 5.11 10.80 -19.33
CA PHE A 240 5.84 9.95 -18.40
C PHE A 240 5.47 10.30 -16.97
N THR A 241 5.17 9.29 -16.18
CA THR A 241 4.96 9.42 -14.73
C THR A 241 6.03 8.66 -14.00
N VAL A 242 6.76 9.35 -13.12
CA VAL A 242 7.76 8.76 -12.23
C VAL A 242 7.22 8.86 -10.80
N GLN A 243 7.26 7.77 -10.05
CA GLN A 243 6.79 7.74 -8.65
C GLN A 243 7.69 6.87 -7.80
N ALA A 244 7.85 7.24 -6.54
CA ALA A 244 8.55 6.45 -5.54
C ALA A 244 7.99 6.69 -4.15
N ASP A 245 8.01 5.61 -3.34
CA ASP A 245 7.74 5.64 -1.91
C ASP A 245 8.92 5.03 -1.14
N TYR A 246 9.23 5.65 -0.01
CA TYR A 246 10.10 5.10 1.01
C TYR A 246 9.28 4.89 2.28
N SER A 247 9.25 3.68 2.79
CA SER A 247 8.60 3.38 4.07
C SER A 247 9.59 2.83 5.09
N TYR A 248 9.37 3.19 6.35
CA TYR A 248 10.16 2.76 7.49
C TYR A 248 9.24 2.40 8.66
N GLN A 249 9.30 1.13 9.13
CA GLN A 249 8.49 0.62 10.24
C GLN A 249 9.34 -0.30 11.11
N GLY A 250 9.58 0.10 12.35
CA GLY A 250 10.46 -0.66 13.24
C GLY A 250 11.87 -0.80 12.68
N THR A 251 12.26 -2.01 12.28
CA THR A 251 13.55 -2.28 11.61
C THR A 251 13.40 -2.45 10.10
N ALA A 252 12.16 -2.56 9.62
CA ALA A 252 11.87 -2.79 8.22
C ALA A 252 11.94 -1.48 7.41
N ARG A 253 12.53 -1.58 6.23
CA ARG A 253 12.66 -0.48 5.26
C ARG A 253 12.24 -1.00 3.91
N GLU A 254 11.44 -0.24 3.20
CA GLU A 254 11.04 -0.56 1.85
C GLU A 254 11.20 0.67 0.96
N VAL A 255 11.73 0.46 -0.23
CA VAL A 255 11.76 1.43 -1.31
C VAL A 255 11.05 0.80 -2.50
N ILE A 256 10.00 1.43 -2.96
CA ILE A 256 9.30 1.05 -4.18
C ILE A 256 9.22 2.26 -5.10
N GLY A 257 9.48 2.08 -6.38
CA GLY A 257 9.38 3.17 -7.34
C GLY A 257 9.54 2.69 -8.77
N GLY A 258 9.21 3.57 -9.70
CA GLY A 258 9.31 3.23 -11.12
C GLY A 258 8.76 4.31 -12.03
N VAL A 259 8.59 3.93 -13.29
CA VAL A 259 8.19 4.81 -14.38
C VAL A 259 7.03 4.17 -15.14
N MET A 260 6.09 4.99 -15.53
CA MET A 260 4.99 4.63 -16.43
C MET A 260 4.99 5.56 -17.62
N TYR A 261 4.98 5.01 -18.82
CA TYR A 261 4.73 5.72 -20.08
C TYR A 261 3.24 5.64 -20.40
N GLY A 262 2.61 6.79 -20.64
CA GLY A 262 1.22 6.93 -21.04
C GLY A 262 1.12 7.43 -22.47
N TYR A 263 0.28 6.77 -23.27
CA TYR A 263 -0.04 7.19 -24.63
C TYR A 263 -1.52 7.50 -24.75
N LYS A 264 -1.82 8.76 -25.13
CA LYS A 264 -3.17 9.29 -25.30
C LYS A 264 -3.73 8.88 -26.63
N LEU A 265 -4.84 8.16 -26.64
CA LEU A 265 -5.55 7.68 -27.81
C LEU A 265 -6.78 8.58 -28.08
N GLY A 266 -7.02 8.90 -29.34
CA GLY A 266 -8.16 9.72 -29.78
C GLY A 266 -7.73 10.98 -30.54
N GLU A 267 -8.70 11.76 -31.00
CA GLU A 267 -8.47 12.98 -31.77
C GLU A 267 -8.08 14.18 -30.91
N PHE A 268 -8.63 14.25 -29.68
CA PHE A 268 -8.41 15.35 -28.74
C PHE A 268 -7.39 14.94 -27.67
N THR A 269 -6.19 15.51 -27.75
CA THR A 269 -5.09 15.21 -26.84
C THR A 269 -5.20 15.92 -25.49
N ASP A 270 -5.95 17.03 -25.44
CA ASP A 270 -6.20 17.79 -24.18
C ASP A 270 -7.23 17.12 -23.28
N ASP A 271 -8.19 16.38 -23.88
CA ASP A 271 -9.19 15.58 -23.16
C ASP A 271 -9.24 14.16 -23.77
N PRO A 272 -8.21 13.35 -23.59
CA PRO A 272 -8.11 12.04 -24.22
C PRO A 272 -9.16 11.09 -23.64
N LYS A 273 -9.91 10.44 -24.53
CA LYS A 273 -10.91 9.44 -24.15
C LYS A 273 -10.28 8.20 -23.55
N TYR A 274 -9.09 7.84 -24.04
CA TYR A 274 -8.33 6.69 -23.58
C TYR A 274 -6.86 7.07 -23.39
N VAL A 275 -6.24 6.56 -22.31
CA VAL A 275 -4.79 6.60 -22.12
C VAL A 275 -4.31 5.19 -21.82
N LEU A 276 -3.44 4.67 -22.67
CA LEU A 276 -2.78 3.39 -22.43
C LEU A 276 -1.45 3.63 -21.74
N GLY A 277 -1.30 3.08 -20.53
CA GLY A 277 -0.09 3.13 -19.71
C GLY A 277 0.66 1.80 -19.74
N ILE A 278 1.98 1.86 -19.92
CA ILE A 278 2.89 0.73 -19.71
C ILE A 278 3.95 1.19 -18.75
N GLY A 279 4.12 0.44 -17.63
CA GLY A 279 5.02 0.81 -16.56
C GLY A 279 5.93 -0.31 -16.12
N ALA A 280 7.05 0.08 -15.52
CA ALA A 280 7.97 -0.81 -14.84
C ALA A 280 8.33 -0.19 -13.49
N PHE A 281 8.05 -0.92 -12.43
CA PHE A 281 8.35 -0.55 -11.06
C PHE A 281 9.26 -1.60 -10.42
N MET A 282 9.94 -1.20 -9.37
CA MET A 282 10.82 -2.07 -8.61
C MET A 282 10.60 -1.84 -7.12
N ARG A 283 10.42 -2.93 -6.39
CA ARG A 283 10.56 -2.96 -4.94
C ARG A 283 11.97 -3.47 -4.66
N ILE A 284 12.81 -2.58 -4.17
CA ILE A 284 14.26 -2.85 -4.07
C ILE A 284 14.52 -4.07 -3.17
N GLY A 285 15.24 -5.05 -3.71
CA GLY A 285 15.58 -6.30 -3.01
C GLY A 285 14.46 -7.34 -2.94
N ASP A 286 13.27 -7.08 -3.56
CA ASP A 286 12.13 -7.99 -3.50
C ASP A 286 11.57 -8.35 -4.88
N ALA A 287 11.05 -7.38 -5.64
CA ALA A 287 10.33 -7.68 -6.87
C ALA A 287 10.52 -6.64 -7.99
N PHE A 288 10.53 -7.11 -9.23
CA PHE A 288 10.33 -6.31 -10.44
C PHE A 288 8.86 -6.40 -10.85
N ILE A 289 8.24 -5.26 -11.18
CA ILE A 289 6.78 -5.12 -11.30
C ILE A 289 6.42 -4.47 -12.64
N PRO A 290 6.22 -5.24 -13.72
CA PRO A 290 5.58 -4.74 -14.93
C PRO A 290 4.12 -4.40 -14.66
N VAL A 291 3.65 -3.29 -15.25
CA VAL A 291 2.29 -2.76 -15.10
C VAL A 291 1.73 -2.38 -16.46
N ILE A 292 0.47 -2.73 -16.69
CA ILE A 292 -0.34 -2.21 -17.79
C ILE A 292 -1.55 -1.50 -17.19
N LYS A 293 -1.80 -0.27 -17.64
CA LYS A 293 -2.91 0.56 -17.18
C LYS A 293 -3.71 1.07 -18.36
N LEU A 294 -5.02 1.08 -18.24
CA LEU A 294 -5.93 1.67 -19.20
C LEU A 294 -6.86 2.65 -18.49
N ASP A 295 -6.71 3.93 -18.78
CA ASP A 295 -7.63 4.97 -18.35
C ASP A 295 -8.67 5.22 -19.44
N MET A 296 -9.93 4.99 -19.12
CA MET A 296 -11.11 5.19 -19.98
C MET A 296 -12.13 6.01 -19.21
N LEU A 297 -11.97 7.31 -19.09
CA LEU A 297 -12.90 8.08 -18.24
C LEU A 297 -14.37 7.71 -18.46
N PRO A 298 -15.12 7.39 -17.37
CA PRO A 298 -14.80 7.54 -15.95
C PRO A 298 -14.06 6.37 -15.29
N LEU A 299 -13.77 5.30 -16.01
CA LEU A 299 -13.12 4.09 -15.50
C LEU A 299 -11.60 4.12 -15.73
N SER A 300 -10.87 3.54 -14.79
CA SER A 300 -9.44 3.21 -14.95
C SER A 300 -9.23 1.77 -14.45
N MET A 301 -8.41 1.02 -15.14
CA MET A 301 -8.03 -0.36 -14.79
C MET A 301 -6.52 -0.51 -14.91
N ALA A 302 -5.90 -1.22 -13.95
CA ALA A 302 -4.50 -1.61 -14.08
C ALA A 302 -4.28 -3.05 -13.63
N ILE A 303 -3.32 -3.69 -14.28
CA ILE A 303 -2.88 -5.05 -13.99
C ILE A 303 -1.38 -5.00 -13.79
N SER A 304 -0.88 -5.68 -12.77
CA SER A 304 0.56 -5.88 -12.55
C SER A 304 0.87 -7.30 -12.12
N TYR A 305 2.13 -7.67 -12.28
CA TYR A 305 2.65 -8.94 -11.82
C TYR A 305 3.99 -8.73 -11.14
N ASP A 306 4.14 -9.25 -9.90
CA ASP A 306 5.40 -9.22 -9.17
C ASP A 306 6.28 -10.37 -9.68
N VAL A 307 7.41 -10.05 -10.28
CA VAL A 307 8.48 -10.99 -10.58
C VAL A 307 9.45 -10.97 -9.41
N ASN A 308 9.48 -12.03 -8.62
CA ASN A 308 10.32 -12.11 -7.43
C ASN A 308 11.80 -12.17 -7.80
N ILE A 309 12.59 -11.20 -7.32
CA ILE A 309 14.05 -11.11 -7.52
C ILE A 309 14.84 -11.27 -6.22
N SER A 310 14.16 -11.48 -5.09
CA SER A 310 14.77 -11.71 -3.78
C SER A 310 15.36 -13.11 -3.68
N THR A 311 16.00 -13.44 -2.55
CA THR A 311 16.48 -14.79 -2.25
C THR A 311 15.39 -15.85 -2.29
N LEU A 312 14.13 -15.45 -2.13
CA LEU A 312 12.96 -16.30 -2.27
C LEU A 312 12.74 -16.79 -3.73
N SER A 313 13.37 -16.14 -4.71
CA SER A 313 13.24 -16.51 -6.14
C SER A 313 13.65 -17.95 -6.44
N THR A 314 14.57 -18.52 -5.66
CA THR A 314 15.00 -19.93 -5.79
C THR A 314 13.88 -20.92 -5.46
N VAL A 315 13.00 -20.57 -4.50
CA VAL A 315 11.87 -21.42 -4.09
C VAL A 315 10.64 -21.10 -4.93
N SER A 316 10.39 -19.81 -5.19
CA SER A 316 9.22 -19.35 -5.95
C SER A 316 9.37 -19.46 -7.47
N GLN A 317 10.58 -19.83 -7.97
CA GLN A 317 10.90 -19.83 -9.40
C GLN A 317 10.61 -18.47 -10.07
N GLY A 318 10.82 -17.38 -9.34
CA GLY A 318 10.51 -16.03 -9.79
C GLY A 318 9.02 -15.63 -9.73
N GLN A 319 8.15 -16.55 -9.32
CA GLN A 319 6.71 -16.25 -9.21
C GLN A 319 6.44 -15.49 -7.92
N GLY A 320 5.81 -14.34 -8.06
CA GLY A 320 5.47 -13.44 -6.94
C GLY A 320 3.97 -13.32 -6.75
N GLY A 321 3.36 -12.28 -7.29
CA GLY A 321 1.94 -12.00 -7.10
C GLY A 321 1.31 -11.27 -8.26
N PHE A 322 0.01 -11.43 -8.40
CA PHE A 322 -0.83 -10.73 -9.37
C PHE A 322 -1.61 -9.65 -8.64
N GLU A 323 -1.71 -8.46 -9.23
CA GLU A 323 -2.58 -7.40 -8.75
C GLU A 323 -3.47 -6.86 -9.85
N LEU A 324 -4.72 -6.58 -9.50
CA LEU A 324 -5.73 -5.94 -10.32
C LEU A 324 -6.28 -4.73 -9.58
N SER A 325 -6.34 -3.58 -10.24
CA SER A 325 -7.03 -2.41 -9.72
C SER A 325 -8.10 -1.93 -10.69
N ILE A 326 -9.18 -1.40 -10.11
CA ILE A 326 -10.27 -0.76 -10.84
C ILE A 326 -10.63 0.51 -10.09
N SER A 327 -10.74 1.64 -10.80
CA SER A 327 -11.24 2.87 -10.21
C SER A 327 -12.28 3.54 -11.12
N TYR A 328 -13.26 4.17 -10.47
CA TYR A 328 -14.28 4.99 -11.09
C TYR A 328 -14.20 6.40 -10.55
N LYS A 329 -14.08 7.39 -11.41
CA LYS A 329 -14.01 8.83 -11.06
C LYS A 329 -15.19 9.54 -11.71
N GLY A 330 -15.99 10.23 -10.91
CA GLY A 330 -17.19 10.89 -11.39
C GLY A 330 -17.20 12.38 -11.08
N PHE A 331 -18.02 13.09 -11.85
CA PHE A 331 -18.33 14.50 -11.67
C PHE A 331 -19.79 14.66 -11.28
N LEU A 332 -20.05 15.62 -10.42
CA LEU A 332 -21.40 16.02 -10.10
C LEU A 332 -21.82 17.21 -10.96
N ASP A 333 -23.09 17.26 -11.31
CA ASP A 333 -23.68 18.42 -12.00
C ASP A 333 -23.98 19.52 -10.97
N ARG A 334 -22.95 20.32 -10.68
CA ARG A 334 -23.02 21.46 -9.75
C ARG A 334 -22.08 22.58 -10.19
N GLU A 335 -22.41 23.84 -9.85
CA GLU A 335 -21.61 25.02 -10.22
C GLU A 335 -20.15 24.95 -9.76
N ASN A 336 -19.88 24.27 -8.62
CA ASN A 336 -18.55 24.11 -8.02
C ASN A 336 -17.94 22.73 -8.30
N SER A 337 -18.38 22.02 -9.34
CA SER A 337 -17.77 20.74 -9.75
C SER A 337 -16.33 20.95 -10.19
N ALA A 338 -15.47 19.97 -9.89
CA ALA A 338 -14.08 19.94 -10.32
C ALA A 338 -13.92 19.85 -11.85
N LYS A 339 -15.00 19.66 -12.61
CA LYS A 339 -15.02 19.57 -14.08
C LYS A 339 -14.42 20.79 -14.75
N ASN A 340 -14.63 21.99 -14.21
CA ASN A 340 -14.21 23.25 -14.82
C ASN A 340 -12.99 23.89 -14.12
N LYS A 341 -12.48 23.32 -13.05
CA LYS A 341 -11.55 24.02 -12.16
C LYS A 341 -10.18 23.40 -12.00
N MET A 342 -9.95 22.16 -12.40
CA MET A 342 -8.69 21.55 -12.02
C MET A 342 -8.19 20.41 -12.90
N LEU A 343 -7.00 20.64 -13.41
CA LEU A 343 -6.03 19.59 -13.72
C LEU A 343 -5.36 19.16 -12.38
N CYS A 344 -6.07 18.36 -11.57
CA CYS A 344 -5.37 17.61 -10.53
C CYS A 344 -4.35 16.69 -11.20
N PRO A 345 -3.16 16.58 -10.63
CA PRO A 345 -2.21 15.56 -11.09
C PRO A 345 -2.93 14.21 -11.13
N ARG A 346 -3.00 13.62 -12.33
CA ARG A 346 -3.46 12.24 -12.49
C ARG A 346 -2.27 11.36 -12.11
N PHE A 347 -2.24 10.89 -10.89
CA PHE A 347 -1.26 9.90 -10.45
C PHE A 347 -1.93 8.55 -10.40
#